data_17421e1e49b8e88b9bc3e25f10054fef
#
_entry.id   17421e1e49b8e88b9bc3e25f10054fef
#
_cell.length_a   1.000
_cell.length_b   1.000
_cell.length_c   1.000
_cell.angle_alpha   90.00
_cell.angle_beta   90.00
_cell.angle_gamma   90.00
#
_symmetry.space_group_name_H-M   'P 1'
#
loop_
_entity.id
_entity.type
_entity.pdbx_description
1 polymer ?
#
loop_
_entity_poly.entity_id
_entity_poly.type
_entity_poly.pdbx_seq_one_letter_code
_entity_poly.pdbx_strand_id
1 'polypeptide(L)' 'MKDNIVKIMKRHDILEMVYLAKDGNITKRRVKVIKANHDTFQAYCFTKQAKRTFYFDNILAAVPVIRKEREDVI' A
#
# COMPACT_ATOMS: atom_id res chain seq x y z
N MET A 1 -8.16 2.00 -9.23
CA MET A 1 -7.34 1.92 -8.02
C MET A 1 -7.01 0.50 -7.61
N LYS A 2 -8.01 -0.36 -7.61
CA LYS A 2 -7.78 -1.75 -7.21
C LYS A 2 -6.78 -2.46 -8.10
N ASP A 3 -6.88 -2.26 -9.41
CA ASP A 3 -5.97 -2.92 -10.35
C ASP A 3 -4.52 -2.52 -10.11
N ASN A 4 -4.32 -1.28 -9.76
CA ASN A 4 -3.00 -0.75 -9.44
C ASN A 4 -2.39 -1.47 -8.24
N ILE A 5 -3.21 -1.63 -7.21
CA ILE A 5 -2.76 -2.26 -5.98
C ILE A 5 -2.49 -3.74 -6.20
N VAL A 6 -3.32 -4.41 -6.99
CA VAL A 6 -3.10 -5.82 -7.31
C VAL A 6 -1.80 -6.00 -8.09
N LYS A 7 -1.50 -5.10 -9.01
CA LYS A 7 -0.24 -5.17 -9.74
C LYS A 7 0.96 -5.01 -8.81
N ILE A 8 0.86 -4.06 -7.89
CA ILE A 8 1.93 -3.83 -6.92
C ILE A 8 2.11 -5.06 -6.05
N MET A 9 1.01 -5.69 -5.64
CA MET A 9 1.07 -6.90 -4.86
C MET A 9 1.78 -8.02 -5.61
N LYS A 10 1.46 -8.21 -6.87
CA LYS A 10 2.05 -9.29 -7.67
C LYS A 10 3.53 -9.07 -7.91
N ARG A 11 3.97 -7.84 -7.93
CA ARG A 11 5.39 -7.51 -8.09
C ARG A 11 6.14 -7.58 -6.78
N HIS A 12 5.44 -7.79 -5.68
CA HIS A 12 6.03 -7.78 -4.33
C HIS A 12 6.67 -6.44 -3.99
N ASP A 13 6.15 -5.38 -4.57
CA ASP A 13 6.63 -4.03 -4.29
C ASP A 13 5.98 -3.51 -3.02
N ILE A 14 6.62 -2.50 -2.43
CA ILE A 14 6.04 -1.78 -1.31
C ILE A 14 5.08 -0.74 -1.88
N LEU A 15 3.91 -0.66 -1.29
CA LEU A 15 2.88 0.30 -1.69
C LEU A 15 2.95 1.50 -0.78
N GLU A 16 3.12 2.68 -1.38
CA GLU A 16 2.96 3.93 -0.64
C GLU A 16 1.58 4.47 -0.96
N MET A 17 0.76 4.62 0.06
CA MET A 17 -0.62 5.04 -0.16
C MET A 17 -0.99 6.19 0.75
N VAL A 18 -1.93 6.99 0.27
CA VAL A 18 -2.59 8.01 1.07
C VAL A 18 -3.98 7.49 1.37
N TYR A 19 -4.29 7.39 2.64
CA TYR A 19 -5.48 6.68 3.10
C TYR A 19 -6.36 7.60 3.94
N LEU A 20 -7.66 7.54 3.70
CA LEU A 20 -8.65 8.27 4.48
C LEU A 20 -9.14 7.38 5.60
N ALA A 21 -8.81 7.75 6.83
CA ALA A 21 -9.21 6.99 8.00
C ALA A 21 -10.66 7.29 8.38
N LYS A 22 -11.20 6.47 9.27
CA LYS A 22 -12.60 6.59 9.68
C LYS A 22 -12.91 7.94 10.32
N ASP A 23 -11.94 8.51 11.02
CA ASP A 23 -12.14 9.78 11.71
C ASP A 23 -11.93 10.98 10.80
N GLY A 24 -11.72 10.74 9.50
CA GLY A 24 -11.52 11.80 8.56
C GLY A 24 -10.09 12.22 8.37
N ASN A 25 -9.17 11.65 9.13
CA ASN A 25 -7.76 11.97 8.98
C ASN A 25 -7.19 11.32 7.73
N ILE A 26 -6.34 12.08 7.05
CA ILE A 26 -5.63 11.58 5.87
C ILE A 26 -4.22 11.22 6.30
N THR A 27 -3.83 9.97 6.05
CA THR A 27 -2.53 9.48 6.46
C THR A 27 -1.79 8.89 5.27
N LYS A 28 -0.47 9.00 5.32
CA LYS A 28 0.40 8.41 4.32
C LYS A 28 1.06 7.20 4.94
N ARG A 29 0.97 6.06 4.26
CA ARG A 29 1.48 4.81 4.81
C ARG A 29 2.22 4.02 3.77
N ARG A 30 3.23 3.29 4.21
CA ARG A 30 3.92 2.31 3.39
C ARG A 30 3.56 0.94 3.90
N VAL A 31 3.05 0.12 3.00
CA VAL A 31 2.60 -1.22 3.35
C VAL A 31 3.01 -2.21 2.27
N LYS A 32 3.05 -3.47 2.63
CA LYS A 32 3.24 -4.54 1.68
C LYS A 32 1.94 -5.30 1.59
N VAL A 33 1.34 -5.32 0.41
CA VAL A 33 0.05 -5.95 0.21
C VAL A 33 0.22 -7.47 0.26
N ILE A 34 -0.59 -8.10 1.07
CA ILE A 34 -0.53 -9.55 1.27
C ILE A 34 -1.61 -10.23 0.43
N LYS A 35 -2.82 -9.74 0.51
CA LYS A 35 -3.96 -10.36 -0.15
C LYS A 35 -4.98 -9.31 -0.54
N ALA A 36 -5.55 -9.44 -1.72
CA ALA A 36 -6.59 -8.54 -2.19
C ALA A 36 -7.93 -9.28 -2.24
N ASN A 37 -8.96 -8.66 -1.69
CA ASN A 37 -10.32 -9.17 -1.75
C ASN A 37 -11.14 -8.28 -2.67
N HIS A 38 -12.47 -8.42 -2.60
CA HIS A 38 -13.34 -7.65 -3.46
C HIS A 38 -13.30 -6.15 -3.13
N ASP A 39 -13.53 -5.81 -1.88
CA ASP A 39 -13.62 -4.42 -1.43
C ASP A 39 -12.45 -3.98 -0.57
N THR A 40 -11.69 -4.93 -0.08
CA THR A 40 -10.62 -4.66 0.87
C THR A 40 -9.36 -5.38 0.47
N PHE A 41 -8.25 -5.00 1.10
CA PHE A 41 -7.03 -5.77 0.97
C PHE A 41 -6.32 -5.82 2.31
N GLN A 42 -5.61 -6.90 2.53
CA GLN A 42 -4.82 -7.08 3.72
C GLN A 42 -3.37 -6.76 3.41
N ALA A 43 -2.75 -5.97 4.26
CA ALA A 43 -1.38 -5.55 4.05
C ALA A 43 -0.65 -5.43 5.37
N TYR A 44 0.67 -5.60 5.31
CA TYR A 44 1.52 -5.36 6.46
C TYR A 44 1.91 -3.90 6.49
N CYS A 45 1.56 -3.23 7.57
CA CYS A 45 1.88 -1.81 7.73
C CYS A 45 3.19 -1.68 8.48
N PHE A 46 4.18 -1.10 7.83
CA PHE A 46 5.51 -0.98 8.43
C PHE A 46 5.52 -0.01 9.60
N THR A 47 4.72 1.05 9.51
CA THR A 47 4.65 2.03 10.59
C THR A 47 4.11 1.42 11.87
N LYS A 48 3.07 0.62 11.76
CA LYS A 48 2.44 -0.02 12.91
C LYS A 48 3.03 -1.38 13.21
N GLN A 49 3.84 -1.92 12.32
CA GLN A 49 4.44 -3.25 12.46
C GLN A 49 3.39 -4.31 12.69
N ALA A 50 2.31 -4.25 11.92
CA ALA A 50 1.20 -5.18 12.08
C ALA A 50 0.44 -5.30 10.77
N LYS A 51 -0.23 -6.43 10.62
CA LYS A 51 -1.11 -6.64 9.48
C LYS A 51 -2.39 -5.86 9.70
N ARG A 52 -2.88 -5.24 8.64
CA ARG A 52 -4.11 -4.47 8.70
C ARG A 52 -4.93 -4.68 7.44
N THR A 53 -6.22 -4.47 7.57
CA THR A 53 -7.14 -4.54 6.43
C THR A 53 -7.55 -3.12 6.06
N PHE A 54 -7.45 -2.80 4.78
CA PHE A 54 -7.79 -1.49 4.26
C PHE A 54 -8.87 -1.61 3.19
N TYR A 55 -9.69 -0.56 3.08
CA TYR A 55 -10.71 -0.52 2.05
C TYR A 55 -10.16 0.17 0.82
N PHE A 56 -10.37 -0.43 -0.35
CA PHE A 56 -9.94 0.19 -1.60
C PHE A 56 -10.55 1.58 -1.78
N ASP A 57 -11.80 1.73 -1.39
CA ASP A 57 -12.53 2.98 -1.59
C ASP A 57 -11.96 4.14 -0.76
N ASN A 58 -11.22 3.84 0.28
CA ASN A 58 -10.67 4.87 1.14
C ASN A 58 -9.25 5.27 0.76
N ILE A 59 -8.74 4.73 -0.32
CA ILE A 59 -7.41 5.09 -0.79
C ILE A 59 -7.51 6.27 -1.73
N LEU A 60 -6.81 7.33 -1.39
CA LEU A 60 -6.81 8.56 -2.18
C LEU A 60 -5.71 8.54 -3.23
N ALA A 61 -4.62 7.85 -2.96
CA ALA A 61 -3.52 7.71 -3.91
C ALA A 61 -2.72 6.47 -3.57
N ALA A 62 -2.15 5.83 -4.58
CA ALA A 62 -1.38 4.62 -4.41
C ALA A 62 -0.29 4.56 -5.46
N VAL A 63 0.96 4.46 -5.03
CA VAL A 63 2.10 4.35 -5.93
C VAL A 63 3.05 3.28 -5.42
N PRO A 64 3.75 2.58 -6.30
CA PRO A 64 4.77 1.65 -5.86
C PRO A 64 6.02 2.40 -5.42
N VAL A 65 6.66 1.88 -4.40
CA VAL A 65 7.95 2.40 -3.98
C VAL A 65 8.99 1.59 -4.71
N ILE A 66 9.68 2.22 -5.62
CA ILE A 66 10.70 1.57 -6.42
C ILE A 66 12.05 1.79 -5.77
N ARG A 67 12.72 0.70 -5.47
CA ARG A 67 14.03 0.79 -4.87
C ARG A 67 15.06 1.08 -5.93
N LYS A 68 15.87 2.08 -5.69
CA LYS A 68 16.88 2.50 -6.64
C LYS A 68 18.30 2.40 -6.12
N GLU A 69 18.45 1.78 -4.99
CA GLU A 69 19.79 1.69 -4.41
C GLU A 69 20.75 0.97 -5.33
N ARG A 70 20.25 0.10 -6.19
CA ARG A 70 21.11 -0.58 -7.13
C ARG A 70 21.78 0.37 -8.10
N GLU A 71 21.08 1.41 -8.45
CA GLU A 71 21.59 2.41 -9.36
C GLU A 71 22.68 3.22 -8.70
N ASP A 72 22.57 3.35 -7.41
CA ASP A 72 23.54 4.13 -6.66
C ASP A 72 24.87 3.41 -6.53
N VAL A 73 24.87 2.15 -6.75
CA VAL A 73 26.07 1.35 -6.60
C VAL A 73 27.07 1.60 -7.72
N ILE A 74 26.60 2.11 -8.76
CA ILE A 74 27.40 2.33 -9.97
C ILE A 74 28.44 3.46 -9.84
#